data_1ac663e4badf5d401cab71b8fc9e0de6
#
_entry.id   1ac663e4badf5d401cab71b8fc9e0de6
#
_cell.length_a   1.000
_cell.length_b   1.000
_cell.length_c   1.000
_cell.angle_alpha   90.00
_cell.angle_beta   90.00
_cell.angle_gamma   90.00
#
_symmetry.space_group_name_H-M   'P 1'
#
loop_
_entity.id
_entity.type
_entity.pdbx_description
1 polymer ?
#
loop_
_entity_poly.entity_id
_entity_poly.type
_entity_poly.pdbx_seq_one_letter_code
_entity_poly.pdbx_strand_id
1 'polypeptide(L)'
;IWKEYGAESIVSMVGTGRNVCYQVPYLTYAGFGSPNFALGFLSGDACYLPRAAQQVVMQGNFCVLDASQQFEDRYENPNWRLPKVIIVWGNNPVVSNADGFFGHWVVDCMKLGSKLIVVDPSLTWLASKADIWLRIRPGTDAALAMTMLNIIIKEDLYDHDFVENWTYGFEELAER
;
A
#
# COMPACT_ATOMS: atom_id res chain seq x y z
N ILE A 1 15.42 34.14 11.51
CA ILE A 1 16.00 32.89 12.02
C ILE A 1 17.29 32.56 11.26
N TRP A 2 17.26 32.30 9.95
CA TRP A 2 18.43 31.88 9.16
C TRP A 2 19.61 32.90 9.25
N LYS A 3 19.34 34.20 9.15
CA LYS A 3 20.37 35.26 9.29
C LYS A 3 20.92 35.44 10.72
N GLU A 4 20.16 34.98 11.70
CA GLU A 4 20.49 35.17 13.11
C GLU A 4 21.15 33.93 13.73
N TYR A 5 20.68 32.76 13.32
CA TYR A 5 21.06 31.49 13.95
C TYR A 5 21.77 30.51 12.99
N GLY A 6 21.99 30.94 11.74
CA GLY A 6 22.59 30.08 10.72
C GLY A 6 21.63 29.13 10.02
N ALA A 7 22.06 28.55 8.92
CA ALA A 7 21.27 27.61 8.14
C ALA A 7 20.96 26.30 8.89
N GLU A 8 21.88 25.88 9.72
CA GLU A 8 21.78 24.67 10.55
C GLU A 8 20.67 24.71 11.60
N SER A 9 20.14 25.90 11.87
CA SER A 9 18.97 26.08 12.76
C SER A 9 17.65 25.61 12.11
N ILE A 10 17.66 25.38 10.80
CA ILE A 10 16.49 24.94 10.05
C ILE A 10 16.55 23.41 9.89
N VAL A 11 15.52 22.72 10.33
CA VAL A 11 15.33 21.28 10.13
C VAL A 11 14.10 21.08 9.28
N SER A 12 14.24 20.36 8.19
CA SER A 12 13.11 19.94 7.37
C SER A 12 12.80 18.47 7.59
N MET A 13 11.51 18.19 7.72
CA MET A 13 11.02 16.82 7.85
C MET A 13 9.99 16.55 6.75
N VAL A 14 10.03 15.35 6.20
CA VAL A 14 9.04 14.90 5.22
C VAL A 14 8.55 13.52 5.61
N GLY A 15 7.27 13.27 5.39
CA GLY A 15 6.71 11.93 5.50
C GLY A 15 7.07 11.04 4.31
N THR A 16 6.33 9.97 4.11
CA THR A 16 6.56 8.98 3.05
C THR A 16 5.92 9.34 1.71
N GLY A 17 5.41 10.54 1.55
CA GLY A 17 4.76 11.01 0.32
C GLY A 17 5.73 10.99 -0.86
N ARG A 18 5.62 10.01 -1.71
CA ARG A 18 6.55 9.73 -2.82
C ARG A 18 6.67 10.88 -3.80
N ASN A 19 5.60 11.63 -4.01
CA ASN A 19 5.55 12.71 -4.97
C ASN A 19 6.33 13.95 -4.54
N VAL A 20 6.62 14.10 -3.26
CA VAL A 20 7.29 15.29 -2.68
C VAL A 20 8.56 14.96 -1.90
N CYS A 21 8.89 13.69 -1.73
CA CYS A 21 9.99 13.28 -0.88
C CYS A 21 11.37 13.77 -1.35
N TYR A 22 11.53 14.07 -2.63
CA TYR A 22 12.76 14.65 -3.18
C TYR A 22 12.74 16.17 -3.22
N GLN A 23 11.58 16.82 -3.25
CA GLN A 23 11.45 18.27 -3.30
C GLN A 23 11.86 18.92 -1.99
N VAL A 24 11.52 18.29 -0.86
CA VAL A 24 11.86 18.81 0.47
C VAL A 24 13.37 18.79 0.72
N PRO A 25 14.14 17.72 0.43
CA PRO A 25 15.59 17.80 0.53
C PRO A 25 16.20 18.84 -0.42
N TYR A 26 15.70 19.02 -1.63
CA TYR A 26 16.16 20.09 -2.51
C TYR A 26 15.98 21.47 -1.87
N LEU A 27 14.80 21.74 -1.33
CA LEU A 27 14.54 23.00 -0.62
C LEU A 27 15.45 23.15 0.60
N THR A 28 15.69 22.07 1.33
CA THR A 28 16.52 22.10 2.54
C THR A 28 17.98 22.38 2.21
N TYR A 29 18.57 21.61 1.30
CA TYR A 29 19.98 21.73 0.99
C TYR A 29 20.29 22.91 0.08
N ALA A 30 19.54 23.08 -0.99
CA ALA A 30 19.81 24.14 -1.98
C ALA A 30 19.10 25.46 -1.65
N GLY A 31 17.89 25.41 -1.10
CA GLY A 31 17.11 26.60 -0.77
C GLY A 31 17.54 27.24 0.55
N PHE A 32 17.59 26.47 1.60
CA PHE A 32 17.97 26.98 2.94
C PHE A 32 19.47 26.83 3.24
N GLY A 33 20.20 26.03 2.50
CA GLY A 33 21.60 25.71 2.79
C GLY A 33 21.76 24.89 4.08
N SER A 34 20.70 24.27 4.56
CA SER A 34 20.74 23.50 5.81
C SER A 34 21.15 22.05 5.56
N PRO A 35 22.05 21.46 6.37
CA PRO A 35 22.35 20.05 6.31
C PRO A 35 21.30 19.18 6.99
N ASN A 36 20.32 19.77 7.67
CA ASN A 36 19.40 19.10 8.57
C ASN A 36 18.12 18.70 7.85
N PHE A 37 18.12 17.49 7.29
CA PHE A 37 16.95 16.85 6.68
C PHE A 37 16.67 15.51 7.35
N ALA A 38 15.42 15.26 7.70
CA ALA A 38 14.96 14.00 8.27
C ALA A 38 13.83 13.40 7.43
N LEU A 39 13.99 12.13 7.11
CA LEU A 39 12.95 11.31 6.48
C LEU A 39 12.10 10.64 7.54
N GLY A 40 10.78 10.80 7.43
CA GLY A 40 9.82 10.27 8.39
C GLY A 40 9.76 8.74 8.48
N PHE A 41 10.37 8.01 7.54
CA PHE A 41 10.38 6.56 7.67
C PHE A 41 11.46 6.01 8.61
N LEU A 42 12.33 6.82 9.14
CA LEU A 42 13.17 6.39 10.26
C LEU A 42 12.34 6.19 11.55
N SER A 43 11.15 6.78 11.60
CA SER A 43 10.15 6.57 12.65
C SER A 43 9.02 5.64 12.18
N GLY A 44 9.15 5.03 11.02
CA GLY A 44 8.10 4.27 10.34
C GLY A 44 8.00 2.82 10.74
N ASP A 45 8.27 2.49 12.00
CA ASP A 45 8.16 1.11 12.51
C ASP A 45 6.73 0.53 12.34
N ALA A 46 5.76 1.38 12.18
CA ALA A 46 4.36 0.98 11.99
C ALA A 46 3.84 1.14 10.54
N CYS A 47 4.66 1.58 9.58
CA CYS A 47 4.18 1.90 8.24
C CYS A 47 5.05 1.29 7.13
N TYR A 48 5.95 2.09 6.58
CA TYR A 48 6.68 1.73 5.36
C TYR A 48 7.73 0.64 5.58
N LEU A 49 8.54 0.76 6.62
CA LEU A 49 9.65 -0.17 6.86
C LEU A 49 9.19 -1.61 7.10
N PRO A 50 8.24 -1.90 8.02
CA PRO A 50 7.78 -3.27 8.21
C PRO A 50 7.12 -3.83 6.95
N ARG A 51 6.35 -3.02 6.23
CA ARG A 51 5.71 -3.43 4.98
C ARG A 51 6.73 -3.76 3.89
N ALA A 52 7.71 -2.89 3.68
CA ALA A 52 8.76 -3.11 2.68
C ALA A 52 9.66 -4.29 3.07
N ALA A 53 10.07 -4.37 4.32
CA ALA A 53 10.91 -5.47 4.81
C ALA A 53 10.20 -6.82 4.68
N GLN A 54 8.92 -6.88 5.07
CA GLN A 54 8.12 -8.08 4.95
C GLN A 54 7.96 -8.52 3.48
N GLN A 55 7.68 -7.59 2.57
CA GLN A 55 7.55 -7.92 1.15
C GLN A 55 8.88 -8.40 0.54
N VAL A 56 9.99 -7.76 0.88
CA VAL A 56 11.32 -8.19 0.41
C VAL A 56 11.66 -9.59 0.94
N VAL A 57 11.36 -9.89 2.20
CA VAL A 57 11.64 -11.20 2.80
C VAL A 57 10.76 -12.29 2.20
N MET A 58 9.46 -12.01 2.00
CA MET A 58 8.51 -13.03 1.55
C MET A 58 8.44 -13.17 0.03
N GLN A 59 8.67 -12.09 -0.71
CA GLN A 59 8.47 -12.06 -2.17
C GLN A 59 9.75 -11.74 -2.94
N GLY A 60 10.86 -11.50 -2.24
CA GLY A 60 12.13 -11.11 -2.85
C GLY A 60 12.18 -9.67 -3.37
N ASN A 61 11.08 -8.94 -3.37
CA ASN A 61 11.01 -7.56 -3.85
C ASN A 61 9.82 -6.81 -3.25
N PHE A 62 9.89 -5.47 -3.32
CA PHE A 62 8.77 -4.60 -3.01
C PHE A 62 7.84 -4.49 -4.23
N CYS A 63 6.76 -5.21 -4.21
CA CYS A 63 5.80 -5.26 -5.32
C CYS A 63 4.79 -4.12 -5.25
N VAL A 64 4.58 -3.45 -6.37
CA VAL A 64 3.46 -2.53 -6.57
C VAL A 64 2.34 -3.29 -7.26
N LEU A 65 1.13 -3.20 -6.73
CA LEU A 65 -0.05 -3.92 -7.22
C LEU A 65 -0.33 -3.66 -8.70
N ASP A 66 -0.40 -2.40 -9.06
CA ASP A 66 -0.66 -1.95 -10.44
C ASP A 66 -0.12 -0.53 -10.60
N ALA A 67 0.73 -0.32 -11.58
CA ALA A 67 1.28 0.98 -11.94
C ALA A 67 0.68 1.53 -13.24
N SER A 68 -0.31 0.88 -13.84
CA SER A 68 -0.89 1.28 -15.13
C SER A 68 -1.46 2.69 -15.12
N GLN A 69 -1.93 3.16 -13.98
CA GLN A 69 -2.38 4.54 -13.78
C GLN A 69 -1.32 5.62 -14.07
N GLN A 70 -0.03 5.22 -14.10
CA GLN A 70 1.10 6.08 -14.38
C GLN A 70 1.42 6.15 -15.88
N PHE A 71 0.89 5.24 -16.67
CA PHE A 71 1.11 5.20 -18.11
C PHE A 71 0.12 6.12 -18.84
N GLU A 72 0.56 6.62 -20.00
CA GLU A 72 -0.24 7.52 -20.84
C GLU A 72 -1.52 6.83 -21.34
N ASP A 73 -1.43 5.57 -21.72
CA ASP A 73 -2.52 4.75 -22.23
C ASP A 73 -3.34 4.05 -21.14
N ARG A 74 -2.91 4.10 -19.89
CA ARG A 74 -3.63 3.56 -18.72
C ARG A 74 -4.36 2.25 -18.99
N TYR A 75 -5.69 2.31 -18.96
CA TYR A 75 -6.60 1.16 -19.12
C TYR A 75 -6.79 0.74 -20.57
N GLU A 76 -6.30 1.51 -21.53
CA GLU A 76 -6.34 1.19 -22.96
C GLU A 76 -5.15 0.32 -23.40
N ASN A 77 -4.18 0.14 -22.50
CA ASN A 77 -3.05 -0.75 -22.77
C ASN A 77 -3.55 -2.20 -22.99
N PRO A 78 -3.18 -2.83 -24.13
CA PRO A 78 -3.68 -4.15 -24.48
C PRO A 78 -3.25 -5.27 -23.50
N ASN A 79 -2.22 -5.01 -22.70
CA ASN A 79 -1.74 -5.94 -21.66
C ASN A 79 -2.40 -5.71 -20.30
N TRP A 80 -3.11 -4.58 -20.12
CA TRP A 80 -3.82 -4.33 -18.89
C TRP A 80 -5.06 -5.21 -18.77
N ARG A 81 -5.35 -5.65 -17.57
CA ARG A 81 -6.56 -6.44 -17.26
C ARG A 81 -7.25 -5.81 -16.06
N LEU A 82 -8.55 -5.63 -16.18
CA LEU A 82 -9.37 -5.15 -15.08
C LEU A 82 -9.32 -6.17 -13.92
N PRO A 83 -8.95 -5.74 -12.70
CA PRO A 83 -9.06 -6.59 -11.53
C PRO A 83 -10.51 -7.03 -11.32
N LYS A 84 -10.75 -8.31 -11.14
CA LYS A 84 -12.10 -8.82 -10.85
C LYS A 84 -12.57 -8.37 -9.47
N VAL A 85 -11.65 -8.38 -8.50
CA VAL A 85 -11.91 -8.02 -7.11
C VAL A 85 -10.80 -7.13 -6.61
N ILE A 86 -11.16 -6.07 -5.89
CA ILE A 86 -10.23 -5.19 -5.17
C ILE A 86 -10.53 -5.33 -3.68
N ILE A 87 -9.52 -5.61 -2.88
CA ILE A 87 -9.63 -5.62 -1.43
C ILE A 87 -8.92 -4.37 -0.90
N VAL A 88 -9.67 -3.49 -0.25
CA VAL A 88 -9.15 -2.33 0.47
C VAL A 88 -9.15 -2.66 1.96
N TRP A 89 -7.97 -2.83 2.53
CA TRP A 89 -7.80 -3.30 3.90
C TRP A 89 -7.05 -2.27 4.74
N GLY A 90 -7.73 -1.73 5.75
CA GLY A 90 -7.15 -0.75 6.68
C GLY A 90 -6.62 0.51 6.00
N ASN A 91 -7.19 0.88 4.86
CA ASN A 91 -6.76 2.01 4.06
C ASN A 91 -7.97 2.78 3.53
N ASN A 92 -7.79 4.09 3.34
CA ASN A 92 -8.79 4.95 2.70
C ASN A 92 -8.15 5.78 1.58
N PRO A 93 -7.79 5.15 0.44
CA PRO A 93 -7.00 5.79 -0.61
C PRO A 93 -7.70 6.99 -1.25
N VAL A 94 -9.03 7.08 -1.15
CA VAL A 94 -9.79 8.22 -1.67
C VAL A 94 -9.61 9.48 -0.82
N VAL A 95 -9.28 9.32 0.47
CA VAL A 95 -9.09 10.43 1.41
C VAL A 95 -7.62 10.67 1.71
N SER A 96 -6.85 9.59 1.93
CA SER A 96 -5.45 9.66 2.35
C SER A 96 -4.49 9.21 1.24
N ASN A 97 -4.77 9.56 0.01
CA ASN A 97 -4.01 9.13 -1.16
C ASN A 97 -2.60 9.73 -1.17
N ALA A 98 -1.68 9.07 -0.48
CA ALA A 98 -0.26 9.45 -0.46
C ALA A 98 0.51 9.02 -1.72
N ASP A 99 -0.06 8.14 -2.53
CA ASP A 99 0.59 7.48 -3.66
C ASP A 99 0.04 7.95 -5.03
N GLY A 100 -0.23 9.23 -5.16
CA GLY A 100 -0.67 9.83 -6.42
C GLY A 100 -2.12 9.49 -6.76
N PHE A 101 -2.36 8.89 -7.90
CA PHE A 101 -3.72 8.65 -8.41
C PHE A 101 -4.36 7.34 -7.93
N PHE A 102 -3.83 6.71 -6.90
CA PHE A 102 -4.29 5.38 -6.46
C PHE A 102 -5.76 5.35 -6.05
N GLY A 103 -6.24 6.40 -5.38
CA GLY A 103 -7.67 6.53 -5.05
C GLY A 103 -8.54 6.64 -6.29
N HIS A 104 -8.09 7.35 -7.32
CA HIS A 104 -8.79 7.43 -8.62
C HIS A 104 -8.83 6.07 -9.31
N TRP A 105 -7.71 5.35 -9.30
CA TRP A 105 -7.63 4.01 -9.89
C TRP A 105 -8.66 3.05 -9.27
N VAL A 106 -8.79 3.03 -7.95
CA VAL A 106 -9.79 2.20 -7.27
C VAL A 106 -11.20 2.55 -7.74
N VAL A 107 -11.53 3.85 -7.78
CA VAL A 107 -12.85 4.32 -8.23
C VAL A 107 -13.10 3.99 -9.71
N ASP A 108 -12.10 4.15 -10.56
CA ASP A 108 -12.22 3.85 -11.99
C ASP A 108 -12.42 2.35 -12.23
N CYS A 109 -11.68 1.50 -11.54
CA CYS A 109 -11.88 0.04 -11.60
C CYS A 109 -13.28 -0.36 -11.13
N MET A 110 -13.81 0.28 -10.06
CA MET A 110 -15.19 0.06 -9.63
C MET A 110 -16.20 0.43 -10.72
N LYS A 111 -16.01 1.57 -11.40
CA LYS A 111 -16.87 1.99 -12.52
C LYS A 111 -16.79 1.03 -13.70
N LEU A 112 -15.65 0.43 -13.93
CA LEU A 112 -15.43 -0.57 -14.96
C LEU A 112 -15.97 -1.96 -14.59
N GLY A 113 -16.40 -2.17 -13.36
CA GLY A 113 -17.07 -3.40 -12.92
C GLY A 113 -16.30 -4.28 -11.95
N SER A 114 -15.16 -3.81 -11.43
CA SER A 114 -14.47 -4.52 -10.33
C SER A 114 -15.35 -4.59 -9.09
N LYS A 115 -15.38 -5.75 -8.46
CA LYS A 115 -15.99 -5.93 -7.14
C LYS A 115 -15.11 -5.34 -6.06
N LEU A 116 -15.73 -4.73 -5.05
CA LEU A 116 -15.02 -4.10 -3.95
C LEU A 116 -15.31 -4.80 -2.62
N ILE A 117 -14.27 -5.23 -1.95
CA ILE A 117 -14.30 -5.69 -0.57
C ILE A 117 -13.56 -4.67 0.29
N VAL A 118 -14.18 -4.19 1.35
CA VAL A 118 -13.54 -3.26 2.28
C VAL A 118 -13.46 -3.90 3.66
N VAL A 119 -12.24 -3.92 4.21
CA VAL A 119 -11.96 -4.35 5.57
C VAL A 119 -11.57 -3.11 6.37
N ASP A 120 -12.50 -2.58 7.15
CA ASP A 120 -12.31 -1.36 7.93
C ASP A 120 -13.30 -1.32 9.11
N PRO A 121 -12.86 -0.93 10.31
CA PRO A 121 -13.77 -0.75 11.44
C PRO A 121 -14.76 0.40 11.25
N SER A 122 -14.42 1.36 10.39
CA SER A 122 -15.21 2.56 10.14
C SER A 122 -15.97 2.47 8.81
N LEU A 123 -17.16 3.03 8.76
CA LEU A 123 -17.92 3.16 7.53
C LEU A 123 -17.33 4.30 6.68
N THR A 124 -16.27 3.99 5.94
CA THR A 124 -15.67 4.91 4.98
C THR A 124 -16.56 5.06 3.74
N TRP A 125 -16.25 6.05 2.88
CA TRP A 125 -16.94 6.17 1.61
C TRP A 125 -16.83 4.90 0.76
N LEU A 126 -15.63 4.29 0.69
CA LEU A 126 -15.44 3.02 0.00
C LEU A 126 -16.23 1.89 0.65
N ALA A 127 -16.27 1.81 1.99
CA ALA A 127 -17.06 0.82 2.71
C ALA A 127 -18.57 0.95 2.40
N SER A 128 -19.06 2.18 2.22
CA SER A 128 -20.46 2.43 1.85
C SER A 128 -20.81 2.02 0.41
N LYS A 129 -19.80 1.79 -0.44
CA LYS A 129 -19.93 1.39 -1.85
C LYS A 129 -19.48 -0.03 -2.10
N ALA A 130 -18.94 -0.71 -1.09
CA ALA A 130 -18.41 -2.05 -1.22
C ALA A 130 -19.51 -3.09 -1.47
N ASP A 131 -19.20 -4.08 -2.27
CA ASP A 131 -20.02 -5.29 -2.40
C ASP A 131 -20.03 -6.07 -1.07
N ILE A 132 -18.89 -6.05 -0.37
CA ILE A 132 -18.73 -6.66 0.96
C ILE A 132 -17.96 -5.70 1.85
N TRP A 133 -18.54 -5.36 3.00
CA TRP A 133 -17.85 -4.63 4.05
C TRP A 133 -17.66 -5.52 5.27
N LEU A 134 -16.40 -5.82 5.58
CA LEU A 134 -15.99 -6.57 6.75
C LEU A 134 -15.61 -5.58 7.86
N ARG A 135 -16.54 -5.34 8.76
CA ARG A 135 -16.35 -4.48 9.92
C ARG A 135 -15.65 -5.23 11.04
N ILE A 136 -14.34 -5.26 11.00
CA ILE A 136 -13.53 -5.94 12.02
C ILE A 136 -13.34 -5.06 13.26
N ARG A 137 -13.00 -5.68 14.38
CA ARG A 137 -12.49 -4.96 15.55
C ARG A 137 -11.04 -4.56 15.30
N PRO A 138 -10.61 -3.32 15.65
CA PRO A 138 -9.20 -2.95 15.60
C PRO A 138 -8.32 -3.98 16.31
N GLY A 139 -7.22 -4.36 15.66
CA GLY A 139 -6.29 -5.37 16.18
C GLY A 139 -6.64 -6.82 15.86
N THR A 140 -7.71 -7.10 15.11
CA THR A 140 -8.09 -8.47 14.70
C THR A 140 -7.76 -8.79 13.24
N ASP A 141 -6.97 -7.95 12.59
CA ASP A 141 -6.56 -8.11 11.19
C ASP A 141 -5.86 -9.45 10.95
N ALA A 142 -4.91 -9.82 11.80
CA ALA A 142 -4.20 -11.09 11.70
C ALA A 142 -5.15 -12.29 11.82
N ALA A 143 -6.14 -12.22 12.71
CA ALA A 143 -7.13 -13.30 12.86
C ALA A 143 -7.99 -13.46 11.60
N LEU A 144 -8.40 -12.35 10.97
CA LEU A 144 -9.13 -12.39 9.69
C LEU A 144 -8.24 -12.96 8.59
N ALA A 145 -6.98 -12.52 8.47
CA ALA A 145 -6.05 -13.00 7.47
C ALA A 145 -5.79 -14.51 7.61
N MET A 146 -5.56 -14.99 8.82
CA MET A 146 -5.39 -16.42 9.09
C MET A 146 -6.65 -17.23 8.80
N THR A 147 -7.83 -16.66 9.07
CA THR A 147 -9.10 -17.30 8.71
C THR A 147 -9.26 -17.44 7.21
N MET A 148 -8.93 -16.40 6.45
CA MET A 148 -8.97 -16.45 4.98
C MET A 148 -7.99 -17.49 4.44
N LEU A 149 -6.74 -17.52 4.94
CA LEU A 149 -5.75 -18.54 4.57
C LEU A 149 -6.24 -19.95 4.88
N ASN A 150 -6.78 -20.19 6.05
CA ASN A 150 -7.32 -21.48 6.44
C ASN A 150 -8.44 -21.95 5.49
N ILE A 151 -9.33 -21.04 5.08
CA ILE A 151 -10.39 -21.39 4.11
C ILE A 151 -9.78 -21.70 2.74
N ILE A 152 -8.87 -20.85 2.25
CA ILE A 152 -8.21 -21.03 0.95
C ILE A 152 -7.51 -22.40 0.88
N ILE A 153 -6.79 -22.78 1.93
CA ILE A 153 -6.07 -24.05 1.98
C ILE A 153 -7.05 -25.23 2.10
N LYS A 154 -7.99 -25.18 3.04
CA LYS A 154 -8.93 -26.31 3.29
C LYS A 154 -9.90 -26.57 2.15
N GLU A 155 -10.33 -25.53 1.47
CA GLU A 155 -11.27 -25.62 0.34
C GLU A 155 -10.53 -25.73 -1.01
N ASP A 156 -9.20 -25.87 -0.98
CA ASP A 156 -8.37 -26.06 -2.16
C ASP A 156 -8.53 -24.92 -3.21
N LEU A 157 -8.58 -23.68 -2.75
CA LEU A 157 -8.87 -22.51 -3.57
C LEU A 157 -7.60 -21.76 -4.04
N TYR A 158 -6.43 -22.33 -3.86
CA TYR A 158 -5.17 -21.74 -4.29
C TYR A 158 -4.75 -22.21 -5.68
N ASP A 159 -3.86 -21.48 -6.32
CA ASP A 159 -3.27 -21.83 -7.61
C ASP A 159 -2.17 -22.87 -7.40
N HIS A 160 -2.45 -24.13 -7.72
CA HIS A 160 -1.52 -25.25 -7.55
C HIS A 160 -0.23 -25.07 -8.34
N ASP A 161 -0.35 -24.66 -9.61
CA ASP A 161 0.82 -24.46 -10.46
C ASP A 161 1.75 -23.36 -9.93
N PHE A 162 1.16 -22.29 -9.41
CA PHE A 162 1.92 -21.24 -8.76
C PHE A 162 2.55 -21.71 -7.44
N VAL A 163 1.80 -22.42 -6.61
CA VAL A 163 2.29 -22.90 -5.31
C VAL A 163 3.44 -23.88 -5.49
N GLU A 164 3.30 -24.85 -6.38
CA GLU A 164 4.31 -25.88 -6.64
C GLU A 164 5.60 -25.32 -7.25
N ASN A 165 5.50 -24.36 -8.16
CA ASN A 165 6.64 -23.91 -8.94
C ASN A 165 7.28 -22.61 -8.40
N TRP A 166 6.56 -21.82 -7.61
CA TRP A 166 6.99 -20.45 -7.26
C TRP A 166 6.98 -20.16 -5.77
N THR A 167 6.55 -21.09 -4.92
CA THR A 167 6.54 -20.88 -3.46
C THR A 167 7.44 -21.84 -2.72
N TYR A 168 7.77 -21.47 -1.47
CA TYR A 168 8.53 -22.31 -0.55
C TYR A 168 7.84 -22.34 0.81
N GLY A 169 7.79 -23.53 1.44
CA GLY A 169 7.25 -23.69 2.78
C GLY A 169 5.72 -23.75 2.86
N PHE A 170 5.03 -24.00 1.73
CA PHE A 170 3.57 -24.10 1.72
C PHE A 170 3.05 -25.30 2.53
N GLU A 171 3.71 -26.44 2.46
CA GLU A 171 3.33 -27.65 3.20
C GLU A 171 3.37 -27.40 4.71
N GLU A 172 4.45 -26.80 5.21
CA GLU A 172 4.61 -26.45 6.62
C GLU A 172 3.57 -25.42 7.09
N LEU A 173 3.14 -24.53 6.20
CA LEU A 173 2.06 -23.58 6.48
C LEU A 173 0.70 -24.28 6.54
N ALA A 174 0.46 -25.22 5.65
CA ALA A 174 -0.81 -25.94 5.56
C ALA A 174 -1.04 -26.91 6.73
N GLU A 175 0.04 -27.41 7.35
CA GLU A 175 -0.02 -28.30 8.51
C GLU A 175 -0.31 -27.56 9.84
N ARG A 176 -0.13 -26.26 9.91
CA ARG A 176 -0.33 -25.43 11.11
C ARG A 176 -1.74 -24.89 11.26
#